data_562c6f54c5ffbf4bbcc8c957351731b9
#
_entry.id   562c6f54c5ffbf4bbcc8c957351731b9
#
_cell.length_a   1.000
_cell.length_b   1.000
_cell.length_c   1.000
_cell.angle_alpha   90.00
_cell.angle_beta   90.00
_cell.angle_gamma   90.00
#
_symmetry.space_group_name_H-M   'P 1'
#
loop_
_entity.id
_entity.type
_entity.pdbx_description
1 polymer ?
#
loop_
_entity_poly.entity_id
_entity_poly.type
_entity_poly.pdbx_seq_one_letter_code
_entity_poly.pdbx_strand_id
1 'polypeptide(L)'
;MKKVKITILKTTLQEDLAKEYGVEGLSTCPLMSEGEIYYADYSKPDGFCDEAWKAIYQYISALAHGASEDWYYQDWIKTPGVAIVSCNDGLRPVIMKLEATDIESK
;
A
#
# COMPACT_ATOMS: atom_id res chain seq x y z
N MET A 1 7.77 -13.92 12.60
CA MET A 1 7.25 -13.35 11.35
C MET A 1 8.34 -12.57 10.63
N LYS A 2 8.16 -12.32 9.37
CA LYS A 2 9.09 -11.55 8.55
C LYS A 2 8.55 -10.13 8.34
N LYS A 3 9.43 -9.16 8.14
CA LYS A 3 9.01 -7.81 7.77
C LYS A 3 8.54 -7.79 6.33
N VAL A 4 7.63 -6.87 6.04
CA VAL A 4 7.09 -6.64 4.69
C VAL A 4 7.60 -5.29 4.21
N LYS A 5 8.12 -5.25 2.99
CA LYS A 5 8.60 -4.02 2.37
C LYS A 5 7.43 -3.32 1.67
N ILE A 6 7.22 -2.05 2.02
CA ILE A 6 6.21 -1.20 1.38
C ILE A 6 6.93 -0.20 0.50
N THR A 7 6.61 -0.17 -0.79
CA THR A 7 7.13 0.84 -1.71
C THR A 7 5.96 1.68 -2.22
N ILE A 8 6.07 3.00 -2.09
CA ILE A 8 5.08 3.91 -2.66
C ILE A 8 5.36 4.01 -4.16
N LEU A 9 4.46 3.44 -4.96
CA LEU A 9 4.64 3.38 -6.41
C LEU A 9 4.16 4.63 -7.12
N LYS A 10 2.98 5.11 -6.76
CA LYS A 10 2.35 6.24 -7.45
C LYS A 10 1.48 7.01 -6.48
N THR A 11 1.48 8.33 -6.63
CA THR A 11 0.43 9.19 -6.10
C THR A 11 -0.44 9.59 -7.28
N THR A 12 -1.76 9.40 -7.15
CA THR A 12 -2.67 9.57 -8.28
C THR A 12 -3.82 10.52 -7.94
N LEU A 13 -4.54 10.95 -8.97
CA LEU A 13 -5.75 11.75 -8.83
C LEU A 13 -6.78 11.22 -9.82
N GLN A 14 -7.95 10.89 -9.32
CA GLN A 14 -9.11 10.59 -10.16
C GLN A 14 -9.71 11.91 -10.61
N GLU A 15 -9.24 12.44 -11.73
CA GLU A 15 -9.52 13.82 -12.14
C GLU A 15 -11.01 14.10 -12.34
N ASP A 16 -11.73 13.19 -12.97
CA ASP A 16 -13.17 13.34 -13.19
C ASP A 16 -13.95 13.34 -11.87
N LEU A 17 -13.60 12.44 -10.95
CA LEU A 17 -14.24 12.35 -9.64
C LEU A 17 -13.85 13.53 -8.75
N ALA A 18 -12.59 13.95 -8.83
CA ALA A 18 -12.11 15.11 -8.08
C ALA A 18 -12.83 16.39 -8.51
N LYS A 19 -13.09 16.53 -9.80
CA LYS A 19 -13.83 17.67 -10.34
C LYS A 19 -15.28 17.69 -9.85
N GLU A 20 -15.92 16.53 -9.77
CA GLU A 20 -17.30 16.38 -9.34
C GLU A 20 -17.47 16.52 -7.83
N TYR A 21 -16.58 15.92 -7.04
CA TYR A 21 -16.75 15.76 -5.61
C TYR A 21 -15.66 16.40 -4.75
N GLY A 22 -14.51 16.71 -5.31
CA GLY A 22 -13.40 17.30 -4.56
C GLY A 22 -13.51 18.80 -4.44
N VAL A 23 -12.69 19.35 -3.55
CA VAL A 23 -12.56 20.82 -3.47
C VAL A 23 -11.80 21.32 -4.69
N GLU A 24 -12.03 22.58 -5.06
CA GLU A 24 -11.31 23.21 -6.15
C GLU A 24 -9.80 23.19 -5.88
N GLY A 25 -9.01 22.80 -6.89
CA GLY A 25 -7.56 22.74 -6.75
C GLY A 25 -7.04 21.47 -6.09
N LEU A 26 -7.88 20.48 -5.85
CA LEU A 26 -7.43 19.21 -5.28
C LEU A 26 -6.37 18.59 -6.18
N SER A 27 -5.25 18.18 -5.58
CA SER A 27 -4.14 17.52 -6.28
C SER A 27 -3.83 16.18 -5.61
N THR A 28 -2.76 15.50 -6.02
CA THR A 28 -2.36 14.23 -5.44
C THR A 28 -2.07 14.36 -3.94
N CYS A 29 -2.12 13.23 -3.22
CA CYS A 29 -1.90 13.21 -1.77
C CYS A 29 -0.51 13.73 -1.41
N PRO A 30 -0.40 14.73 -0.51
CA PRO A 30 0.90 15.28 -0.09
C PRO A 30 1.56 14.47 1.03
N LEU A 31 0.87 13.47 1.60
CA LEU A 31 1.37 12.74 2.77
C LEU A 31 2.37 11.65 2.41
N MET A 32 2.38 11.22 1.15
CA MET A 32 3.21 10.13 0.66
C MET A 32 3.89 10.57 -0.63
N SER A 33 5.12 10.13 -0.85
CA SER A 33 5.89 10.46 -2.06
C SER A 33 6.32 9.20 -2.79
N GLU A 34 6.29 9.25 -4.11
CA GLU A 34 6.72 8.14 -4.96
C GLU A 34 8.15 7.76 -4.64
N GLY A 35 8.42 6.47 -4.53
CA GLY A 35 9.74 5.94 -4.24
C GLY A 35 10.04 5.77 -2.75
N GLU A 36 9.23 6.30 -1.84
CA GLU A 36 9.41 6.06 -0.41
C GLU A 36 9.27 4.58 -0.09
N ILE A 37 10.09 4.11 0.85
CA ILE A 37 10.14 2.72 1.28
C ILE A 37 9.96 2.65 2.78
N TYR A 38 9.12 1.72 3.23
CA TYR A 38 8.90 1.42 4.64
C TYR A 38 9.01 -0.09 4.85
N TYR A 39 9.34 -0.49 6.07
CA TYR A 39 9.32 -1.89 6.47
C TYR A 39 8.35 -2.04 7.63
N ALA A 40 7.45 -3.01 7.53
CA ALA A 40 6.36 -3.18 8.47
C ALA A 40 6.23 -4.62 8.92
N ASP A 41 5.64 -4.80 10.07
CA ASP A 41 5.20 -6.10 10.59
C ASP A 41 3.75 -5.96 11.08
N TYR A 42 3.45 -6.25 12.34
CA TYR A 42 2.10 -6.05 12.88
C TYR A 42 1.83 -4.60 13.32
N SER A 43 2.86 -3.76 13.34
CA SER A 43 2.74 -2.35 13.75
C SER A 43 2.97 -1.41 12.58
N LYS A 44 2.24 -0.31 12.58
CA LYS A 44 2.44 0.73 11.58
C LYS A 44 3.86 1.30 11.69
N PRO A 45 4.61 1.43 10.57
CA PRO A 45 5.91 2.09 10.59
C PRO A 45 5.77 3.57 10.97
N ASP A 46 6.80 4.11 11.60
CA ASP A 46 6.84 5.53 11.96
C ASP A 46 6.68 6.39 10.71
N GLY A 47 5.87 7.43 10.82
CA GLY A 47 5.63 8.36 9.72
C GLY A 47 4.71 7.88 8.62
N PHE A 48 4.20 6.66 8.71
CA PHE A 48 3.28 6.12 7.71
C PHE A 48 1.85 6.64 7.95
N CYS A 49 1.12 6.88 6.87
CA CYS A 49 -0.26 7.39 6.94
C CYS A 49 -1.19 6.39 7.62
N ASP A 50 -1.97 6.84 8.61
CA ASP A 50 -2.92 5.99 9.34
C ASP A 50 -3.99 5.39 8.44
N GLU A 51 -4.54 6.17 7.51
CA GLU A 51 -5.58 5.67 6.62
C GLU A 51 -5.04 4.68 5.60
N ALA A 52 -3.83 4.89 5.11
CA ALA A 52 -3.17 3.91 4.26
C ALA A 52 -2.91 2.61 5.02
N TRP A 53 -2.49 2.71 6.29
CA TRP A 53 -2.26 1.53 7.14
C TRP A 53 -3.53 0.70 7.34
N LYS A 54 -4.64 1.37 7.60
CA LYS A 54 -5.95 0.69 7.74
C LYS A 54 -6.34 -0.06 6.47
N ALA A 55 -6.00 0.48 5.32
CA ALA A 55 -6.33 -0.14 4.04
C ALA A 55 -5.49 -1.39 3.75
N ILE A 56 -4.25 -1.44 4.23
CA ILE A 56 -3.29 -2.48 3.81
C ILE A 56 -2.93 -3.48 4.90
N TYR A 57 -3.33 -3.26 6.13
CA TYR A 57 -2.89 -4.07 7.27
C TYR A 57 -3.11 -5.58 7.07
N GLN A 58 -4.26 -5.98 6.53
CA GLN A 58 -4.56 -7.41 6.31
C GLN A 58 -3.57 -8.07 5.35
N TYR A 59 -3.10 -7.33 4.35
CA TYR A 59 -2.09 -7.84 3.41
C TYR A 59 -0.72 -7.91 4.08
N ILE A 60 -0.38 -6.92 4.89
CA ILE A 60 0.87 -6.91 5.66
C ILE A 60 0.91 -8.15 6.57
N SER A 61 -0.16 -8.38 7.32
CA SER A 61 -0.25 -9.52 8.23
C SER A 61 -0.08 -10.84 7.49
N ALA A 62 -0.78 -11.00 6.37
CA ALA A 62 -0.68 -12.22 5.58
C ALA A 62 0.72 -12.46 5.04
N LEU A 63 1.34 -11.43 4.45
CA LEU A 63 2.71 -11.55 3.90
C LEU A 63 3.73 -11.78 5.01
N ALA A 64 3.59 -11.12 6.15
CA ALA A 64 4.49 -11.29 7.30
C ALA A 64 4.48 -12.73 7.82
N HIS A 65 3.40 -13.45 7.61
CA HIS A 65 3.20 -14.83 8.07
C HIS A 65 3.32 -15.86 6.94
N GLY A 66 3.89 -15.49 5.81
CA GLY A 66 4.30 -16.44 4.78
C GLY A 66 3.36 -16.61 3.59
N ALA A 67 2.31 -15.81 3.48
CA ALA A 67 1.46 -15.84 2.28
C ALA A 67 2.29 -15.45 1.06
N SER A 68 2.20 -16.20 -0.03
CA SER A 68 2.98 -15.93 -1.23
C SER A 68 2.23 -16.17 -2.52
N GLU A 69 1.20 -16.99 -2.50
CA GLU A 69 0.43 -17.36 -3.69
C GLU A 69 -1.06 -17.14 -3.45
N ASP A 70 -1.83 -17.30 -4.48
CA ASP A 70 -3.30 -17.22 -4.41
C ASP A 70 -3.84 -15.83 -4.04
N TRP A 71 -3.10 -14.79 -4.37
CA TRP A 71 -3.59 -13.43 -4.29
C TRP A 71 -4.55 -13.13 -5.43
N TYR A 72 -5.54 -12.29 -5.17
CA TYR A 72 -6.41 -11.74 -6.21
C TYR A 72 -6.93 -12.81 -7.16
N TYR A 73 -7.47 -13.90 -6.63
CA TYR A 73 -8.00 -15.00 -7.44
C TYR A 73 -6.92 -15.71 -8.28
N GLN A 74 -5.68 -15.73 -7.77
CA GLN A 74 -4.55 -16.56 -8.21
C GLN A 74 -3.72 -16.01 -9.37
N ASP A 75 -4.29 -15.34 -10.34
CA ASP A 75 -3.58 -15.01 -11.57
C ASP A 75 -3.42 -13.52 -11.87
N TRP A 76 -3.74 -12.66 -10.94
CA TRP A 76 -3.62 -11.21 -11.13
C TRP A 76 -2.20 -10.69 -10.97
N ILE A 77 -1.45 -11.30 -10.08
CA ILE A 77 -0.10 -10.87 -9.78
C ILE A 77 0.88 -11.93 -10.25
N LYS A 78 1.89 -11.53 -11.01
CA LYS A 78 2.82 -12.48 -11.62
C LYS A 78 3.95 -12.92 -10.71
N THR A 79 4.18 -12.21 -9.58
CA THR A 79 5.30 -12.49 -8.68
C THR A 79 4.76 -12.95 -7.33
N PRO A 80 5.10 -14.16 -6.88
CA PRO A 80 4.72 -14.61 -5.53
C PRO A 80 5.26 -13.67 -4.44
N GLY A 81 4.48 -13.49 -3.37
CA GLY A 81 4.89 -12.65 -2.25
C GLY A 81 4.79 -11.15 -2.49
N VAL A 82 4.10 -10.75 -3.54
CA VAL A 82 3.87 -9.34 -3.87
C VAL A 82 2.38 -9.04 -3.91
N ALA A 83 1.98 -7.91 -3.33
CA ALA A 83 0.62 -7.39 -3.44
C ALA A 83 0.68 -5.93 -3.91
N ILE A 84 -0.21 -5.54 -4.81
CA ILE A 84 -0.36 -4.17 -5.26
C ILE A 84 -1.67 -3.66 -4.67
N VAL A 85 -1.58 -2.64 -3.84
CA VAL A 85 -2.70 -2.17 -3.02
C VAL A 85 -2.79 -0.65 -3.05
N SER A 86 -3.84 -0.11 -2.46
CA SER A 86 -4.11 1.32 -2.43
C SER A 86 -4.53 1.74 -1.04
N CYS A 87 -4.33 3.04 -0.73
CA CYS A 87 -4.94 3.64 0.46
C CYS A 87 -6.47 3.74 0.29
N ASN A 88 -7.15 4.26 1.32
CA ASN A 88 -8.62 4.37 1.32
C ASN A 88 -9.18 5.58 0.59
N ASP A 89 -8.35 6.50 0.10
CA ASP A 89 -8.82 7.71 -0.56
C ASP A 89 -9.20 7.40 -2.02
N GLY A 90 -10.48 7.47 -2.32
CA GLY A 90 -10.99 7.21 -3.67
C GLY A 90 -10.74 8.35 -4.65
N LEU A 91 -10.44 9.56 -4.17
CA LEU A 91 -10.14 10.71 -5.04
C LEU A 91 -8.66 10.81 -5.38
N ARG A 92 -7.79 10.47 -4.40
CA ARG A 92 -6.33 10.59 -4.51
C ARG A 92 -5.64 9.29 -4.13
N PRO A 93 -5.97 8.16 -4.78
CA PRO A 93 -5.39 6.88 -4.36
C PRO A 93 -3.87 6.89 -4.44
N VAL A 94 -3.22 6.45 -3.37
CA VAL A 94 -1.79 6.19 -3.33
C VAL A 94 -1.60 4.69 -3.54
N ILE A 95 -0.87 4.32 -4.58
CA ILE A 95 -0.67 2.92 -4.96
C ILE A 95 0.64 2.43 -4.37
N MET A 96 0.59 1.28 -3.72
CA MET A 96 1.72 0.71 -3.00
C MET A 96 1.99 -0.72 -3.43
N LYS A 97 3.28 -1.08 -3.42
CA LYS A 97 3.71 -2.46 -3.58
C LYS A 97 4.13 -2.99 -2.22
N LEU A 98 3.56 -4.11 -1.83
CA LEU A 98 3.93 -4.83 -0.62
C LEU A 98 4.68 -6.09 -1.03
N GLU A 99 5.88 -6.29 -0.44
CA GLU A 99 6.74 -7.42 -0.77
C GLU A 99 7.13 -8.18 0.48
N ALA A 100 6.99 -9.51 0.44
CA ALA A 100 7.56 -10.38 1.45
C ALA A 100 9.09 -10.24 1.43
N THR A 101 9.71 -10.29 2.60
CA THR A 101 11.17 -10.25 2.75
C THR A 101 11.63 -11.39 3.64
N ASP A 102 12.95 -11.60 3.70
CA ASP A 102 13.56 -12.55 4.64
C ASP A 102 14.01 -11.89 5.95
N ILE A 103 13.68 -10.61 6.13
CA ILE A 103 14.08 -9.87 7.32
C ILE A 103 13.19 -10.28 8.50
N GLU A 104 13.80 -10.82 9.55
CA GLU A 104 13.06 -11.20 10.75
C GLU A 104 12.53 -9.97 11.48
N SER A 105 11.28 -10.07 11.90
CA SER A 105 10.67 -9.11 12.80
C SER A 105 10.92 -9.54 14.23
N LYS A 106 11.25 -8.62 15.09
CA LYS A 106 11.50 -8.93 16.51
C LYS A 106 10.19 -9.05 17.29
#